data_ebc7f02488c803a497c4e490c512f50a
#
_entry.id   ebc7f02488c803a497c4e490c512f50a
#
_cell.length_a   1.000
_cell.length_b   1.000
_cell.length_c   1.000
_cell.angle_alpha   90.00
_cell.angle_beta   90.00
_cell.angle_gamma   90.00
#
_symmetry.space_group_name_H-M   'P 1'
#
loop_
_entity.id
_entity.type
_entity.pdbx_description
1 polymer ?
#
loop_
_entity_poly.entity_id
_entity_poly.type
_entity_poly.pdbx_seq_one_letter_code
_entity_poly.pdbx_strand_id
1 'polypeptide(L)'
;MARKAKIVRKTKETDIALEIDLDSNAASSIDTSIPFFDHMLDLFARHGFFKVMVKSKGDTQIDDHHLVEDLGICLGMAVGKALGSKVGINRYGAASVPMDECLCRVDLDISGRPYLIYKVKFERRKIGGFDPALVKEFFKAFTDHSGITLHINLAYGSNSHHIIESVFKAFARALRDAVAVDKKIKGVLSTKGSL
;
A
#
# COMPACT_ATOMS: atom_id res chain seq x y z
N MET A 1 -9.72 18.07 10.26
CA MET A 1 -8.39 18.31 9.65
C MET A 1 -8.26 17.41 8.45
N ALA A 2 -7.59 17.85 7.38
CA ALA A 2 -7.35 17.00 6.21
C ALA A 2 -6.40 15.86 6.59
N ARG A 3 -6.76 14.61 6.25
CA ARG A 3 -5.94 13.41 6.52
C ARG A 3 -4.94 13.19 5.39
N LYS A 4 -3.91 14.07 5.39
CA LYS A 4 -2.85 14.04 4.39
C LYS A 4 -1.47 14.14 5.03
N ALA A 5 -0.48 13.55 4.38
CA ALA A 5 0.90 13.60 4.84
C ALA A 5 1.88 13.57 3.66
N LYS A 6 3.01 14.23 3.86
CA LYS A 6 4.16 14.20 2.95
C LYS A 6 5.36 13.63 3.69
N ILE A 7 6.07 12.74 3.04
CA ILE A 7 7.33 12.14 3.47
C ILE A 7 8.40 12.48 2.42
N VAL A 8 9.55 12.89 2.88
CA VAL A 8 10.76 13.02 2.08
C VAL A 8 11.83 12.14 2.72
N ARG A 9 12.37 11.21 1.95
CA ARG A 9 13.43 10.28 2.39
C ARG A 9 14.56 10.33 1.39
N LYS A 10 15.75 10.60 1.89
CA LYS A 10 16.97 10.63 1.10
C LYS A 10 18.04 9.79 1.77
N THR A 11 18.57 8.83 1.05
CA THR A 11 19.68 7.97 1.46
C THR A 11 20.82 8.13 0.45
N LYS A 12 21.81 7.24 0.50
CA LYS A 12 22.84 7.15 -0.56
C LYS A 12 22.31 6.41 -1.80
N GLU A 13 21.25 5.63 -1.65
CA GLU A 13 20.71 4.72 -2.64
C GLU A 13 19.43 5.27 -3.28
N THR A 14 18.62 6.03 -2.53
CA THR A 14 17.30 6.51 -2.97
C THR A 14 17.08 7.98 -2.61
N ASP A 15 16.24 8.66 -3.43
CA ASP A 15 15.73 10.01 -3.17
C ASP A 15 14.24 10.02 -3.49
N ILE A 16 13.38 10.10 -2.46
CA ILE A 16 11.94 9.90 -2.55
C ILE A 16 11.20 11.08 -1.93
N ALA A 17 10.24 11.65 -2.67
CA ALA A 17 9.21 12.54 -2.16
C ALA A 17 7.85 11.89 -2.43
N LEU A 18 7.10 11.56 -1.37
CA LEU A 18 5.79 10.93 -1.43
C LEU A 18 4.78 11.72 -0.60
N GLU A 19 3.61 12.00 -1.18
CA GLU A 19 2.47 12.59 -0.48
C GLU A 19 1.22 11.74 -0.71
N ILE A 20 0.43 11.53 0.34
CA ILE A 20 -0.89 10.92 0.27
C ILE A 20 -1.94 11.82 0.91
N ASP A 21 -3.12 11.89 0.29
CA ASP A 21 -4.33 12.45 0.87
C ASP A 21 -5.42 11.36 0.86
N LEU A 22 -5.85 10.95 2.06
CA LEU A 22 -6.81 9.85 2.26
C LEU A 22 -8.26 10.25 1.98
N ASP A 23 -8.53 11.55 1.87
CA ASP A 23 -9.87 12.10 1.69
C ASP A 23 -10.11 12.71 0.30
N SER A 24 -9.11 12.66 -0.58
CA SER A 24 -9.17 13.26 -1.91
C SER A 24 -8.96 12.20 -3.01
N ASN A 25 -9.81 12.21 -4.01
CA ASN A 25 -9.68 11.44 -5.26
C ASN A 25 -9.20 12.31 -6.45
N ALA A 26 -8.60 13.46 -6.19
CA ALA A 26 -8.00 14.30 -7.22
C ALA A 26 -6.88 13.55 -7.96
N ALA A 27 -6.53 14.02 -9.15
CA ALA A 27 -5.52 13.38 -9.98
C ALA A 27 -4.21 13.14 -9.22
N SER A 28 -3.72 11.92 -9.31
CA SER A 28 -2.42 11.49 -8.80
C SER A 28 -1.33 11.72 -9.85
N SER A 29 -0.07 11.80 -9.40
CA SER A 29 1.11 11.83 -10.27
C SER A 29 2.18 10.95 -9.67
N ILE A 30 2.55 9.91 -10.39
CA ILE A 30 3.43 8.86 -9.90
C ILE A 30 4.58 8.68 -10.89
N ASP A 31 5.79 8.84 -10.41
CA ASP A 31 7.05 8.67 -11.13
C ASP A 31 8.06 8.03 -10.19
N THR A 32 8.17 6.71 -10.25
CA THR A 32 9.13 5.93 -9.44
C THR A 32 10.38 5.56 -10.22
N SER A 33 10.48 5.90 -11.49
CA SER A 33 11.50 5.41 -12.43
C SER A 33 11.38 3.90 -12.75
N ILE A 34 10.35 3.20 -12.24
CA ILE A 34 10.05 1.79 -12.51
C ILE A 34 8.63 1.71 -13.11
N PRO A 35 8.48 1.66 -14.44
CA PRO A 35 7.17 1.81 -15.11
C PRO A 35 6.10 0.82 -14.64
N PHE A 36 6.49 -0.43 -14.36
CA PHE A 36 5.55 -1.42 -13.85
C PHE A 36 5.05 -1.04 -12.44
N PHE A 37 5.94 -0.52 -11.60
CA PHE A 37 5.59 -0.12 -10.23
C PHE A 37 4.77 1.18 -10.21
N ASP A 38 5.03 2.10 -11.16
CA ASP A 38 4.17 3.28 -11.38
C ASP A 38 2.73 2.86 -11.62
N HIS A 39 2.53 1.87 -12.52
CA HIS A 39 1.22 1.33 -12.81
C HIS A 39 0.55 0.71 -11.55
N MET A 40 1.30 0.00 -10.71
CA MET A 40 0.77 -0.59 -9.47
C MET A 40 0.33 0.48 -8.46
N LEU A 41 1.11 1.54 -8.28
CA LEU A 41 0.74 2.64 -7.40
C LEU A 41 -0.43 3.49 -7.97
N ASP A 42 -0.54 3.58 -9.29
CA ASP A 42 -1.70 4.21 -9.95
C ASP A 42 -2.99 3.43 -9.67
N LEU A 43 -2.94 2.09 -9.74
CA LEU A 43 -4.05 1.22 -9.33
C LEU A 43 -4.40 1.40 -7.85
N PHE A 44 -3.39 1.48 -6.97
CA PHE A 44 -3.60 1.76 -5.56
C PHE A 44 -4.32 3.10 -5.34
N ALA A 45 -3.85 4.17 -5.95
CA ALA A 45 -4.46 5.49 -5.83
C ALA A 45 -5.91 5.49 -6.33
N ARG A 46 -6.14 4.95 -7.52
CA ARG A 46 -7.45 4.92 -8.20
C ARG A 46 -8.48 4.07 -7.45
N HIS A 47 -8.13 2.85 -7.05
CA HIS A 47 -9.06 1.92 -6.39
C HIS A 47 -9.26 2.23 -4.89
N GLY A 48 -8.30 2.92 -4.27
CA GLY A 48 -8.41 3.44 -2.92
C GLY A 48 -9.16 4.78 -2.82
N PHE A 49 -9.34 5.48 -3.96
CA PHE A 49 -9.82 6.86 -4.01
C PHE A 49 -8.93 7.81 -3.20
N PHE A 50 -7.62 7.57 -3.27
CA PHE A 50 -6.60 8.40 -2.65
C PHE A 50 -5.94 9.31 -3.70
N LYS A 51 -5.56 10.52 -3.29
CA LYS A 51 -4.59 11.28 -4.07
C LYS A 51 -3.19 10.88 -3.63
N VAL A 52 -2.37 10.44 -4.59
CA VAL A 52 -0.98 10.03 -4.37
C VAL A 52 -0.06 10.79 -5.30
N MET A 53 0.95 11.44 -4.72
CA MET A 53 2.00 12.12 -5.46
C MET A 53 3.32 11.45 -5.11
N VAL A 54 4.01 10.91 -6.12
CA VAL A 54 5.31 10.26 -5.94
C VAL A 54 6.28 10.80 -6.96
N LYS A 55 7.44 11.19 -6.51
CA LYS A 55 8.62 11.42 -7.34
C LYS A 55 9.82 10.79 -6.67
N SER A 56 10.44 9.83 -7.35
CA SER A 56 11.58 9.14 -6.76
C SER A 56 12.64 8.77 -7.79
N LYS A 57 13.84 8.54 -7.29
CA LYS A 57 15.00 7.99 -8.00
C LYS A 57 15.72 7.04 -7.07
N GLY A 58 16.31 5.99 -7.61
CA GLY A 58 17.14 5.05 -6.89
C GLY A 58 18.25 4.50 -7.78
N ASP A 59 19.07 3.65 -7.21
CA ASP A 59 20.19 2.95 -7.85
C ASP A 59 19.72 1.72 -8.66
N THR A 60 18.68 1.92 -9.48
CA THR A 60 18.03 0.86 -10.30
C THR A 60 18.96 0.18 -11.31
N GLN A 61 20.17 0.72 -11.53
CA GLN A 61 21.24 0.05 -12.28
C GLN A 61 21.77 -1.20 -11.54
N ILE A 62 21.56 -1.30 -10.21
CA ILE A 62 21.86 -2.50 -9.42
C ILE A 62 20.69 -3.45 -9.56
N ASP A 63 19.56 -3.08 -9.00
CA ASP A 63 18.22 -3.66 -9.17
C ASP A 63 17.17 -2.69 -8.61
N ASP A 64 15.89 -3.07 -8.63
CA ASP A 64 14.79 -2.23 -8.14
C ASP A 64 14.55 -2.36 -6.63
N HIS A 65 15.33 -3.19 -5.89
CA HIS A 65 15.03 -3.59 -4.51
C HIS A 65 14.98 -2.39 -3.57
N HIS A 66 16.08 -1.62 -3.49
CA HIS A 66 16.19 -0.50 -2.56
C HIS A 66 15.07 0.52 -2.77
N LEU A 67 14.75 0.82 -4.04
CA LEU A 67 13.73 1.80 -4.37
C LEU A 67 12.32 1.31 -4.02
N VAL A 68 12.00 0.06 -4.31
CA VAL A 68 10.68 -0.54 -4.02
C VAL A 68 10.46 -0.67 -2.51
N GLU A 69 11.48 -1.11 -1.76
CA GLU A 69 11.42 -1.18 -0.30
C GLU A 69 11.23 0.21 0.32
N ASP A 70 12.05 1.19 -0.07
CA ASP A 70 11.99 2.56 0.45
C ASP A 70 10.68 3.27 0.09
N LEU A 71 10.06 2.97 -1.06
CA LEU A 71 8.71 3.42 -1.39
C LEU A 71 7.66 2.81 -0.44
N GLY A 72 7.83 1.55 -0.05
CA GLY A 72 7.01 0.90 0.98
C GLY A 72 7.14 1.59 2.33
N ILE A 73 8.37 1.91 2.75
CA ILE A 73 8.65 2.69 3.97
C ILE A 73 7.94 4.05 3.91
N CYS A 74 8.14 4.80 2.82
CA CYS A 74 7.56 6.14 2.65
C CYS A 74 6.02 6.11 2.67
N LEU A 75 5.40 5.16 1.96
CA LEU A 75 3.95 5.04 1.95
C LEU A 75 3.41 4.62 3.32
N GLY A 76 4.07 3.68 4.01
CA GLY A 76 3.69 3.27 5.37
C GLY A 76 3.71 4.44 6.35
N MET A 77 4.82 5.19 6.37
CA MET A 77 4.96 6.40 7.19
C MET A 77 3.91 7.47 6.85
N ALA A 78 3.64 7.68 5.54
CA ALA A 78 2.68 8.67 5.09
C ALA A 78 1.25 8.31 5.52
N VAL A 79 0.84 7.04 5.36
CA VAL A 79 -0.47 6.56 5.82
C VAL A 79 -0.60 6.67 7.32
N GLY A 80 0.40 6.20 8.09
CA GLY A 80 0.40 6.30 9.55
C GLY A 80 0.26 7.75 10.04
N LYS A 81 1.01 8.68 9.41
CA LYS A 81 0.95 10.12 9.73
C LYS A 81 -0.38 10.76 9.33
N ALA A 82 -0.93 10.41 8.16
CA ALA A 82 -2.21 10.94 7.69
C ALA A 82 -3.39 10.48 8.57
N LEU A 83 -3.34 9.27 9.12
CA LEU A 83 -4.36 8.75 10.04
C LEU A 83 -4.43 9.51 11.37
N GLY A 84 -3.34 10.12 11.81
CA GLY A 84 -3.30 10.89 13.05
C GLY A 84 -3.78 10.08 14.26
N SER A 85 -4.79 10.61 14.97
CA SER A 85 -5.35 10.00 16.18
C SER A 85 -6.21 8.76 15.95
N LYS A 86 -6.50 8.39 14.70
CA LYS A 86 -7.34 7.24 14.33
C LYS A 86 -8.76 7.26 14.92
N VAL A 87 -9.26 8.44 15.29
CA VAL A 87 -10.59 8.62 15.85
C VAL A 87 -11.65 8.45 14.77
N GLY A 88 -12.67 7.65 15.07
CA GLY A 88 -13.85 7.48 14.22
C GLY A 88 -13.64 6.65 12.95
N ILE A 89 -12.46 6.06 12.73
CA ILE A 89 -12.22 5.20 11.55
C ILE A 89 -12.81 3.80 11.78
N ASN A 90 -13.13 3.10 10.67
CA ASN A 90 -13.60 1.70 10.72
C ASN A 90 -12.54 0.74 11.29
N ARG A 91 -11.27 1.08 11.18
CA ARG A 91 -10.13 0.30 11.66
C ARG A 91 -9.87 -0.97 10.84
N TYR A 92 -10.89 -1.76 10.56
CA TYR A 92 -10.79 -2.99 9.78
C TYR A 92 -11.23 -2.75 8.35
N GLY A 93 -10.57 -3.41 7.40
CA GLY A 93 -10.97 -3.42 6.01
C GLY A 93 -10.66 -4.75 5.35
N ALA A 94 -11.52 -5.17 4.44
CA ALA A 94 -11.34 -6.39 3.68
C ALA A 94 -11.85 -6.22 2.26
N ALA A 95 -11.13 -6.81 1.29
CA ALA A 95 -11.58 -6.83 -0.10
C ALA A 95 -11.12 -8.10 -0.80
N SER A 96 -12.03 -8.71 -1.59
CA SER A 96 -11.69 -9.73 -2.56
C SER A 96 -11.85 -9.14 -3.95
N VAL A 97 -10.80 -9.19 -4.76
CA VAL A 97 -10.77 -8.56 -6.08
C VAL A 97 -10.34 -9.58 -7.14
N PRO A 98 -11.20 -9.85 -8.12
CA PRO A 98 -10.81 -10.64 -9.28
C PRO A 98 -10.04 -9.78 -10.30
N MET A 99 -9.12 -10.40 -11.02
CA MET A 99 -8.49 -9.88 -12.22
C MET A 99 -8.34 -11.03 -13.21
N ASP A 100 -9.25 -11.09 -14.16
CA ASP A 100 -9.42 -12.21 -15.10
C ASP A 100 -9.42 -13.57 -14.37
N GLU A 101 -8.39 -14.39 -14.55
CA GLU A 101 -8.26 -15.71 -13.94
C GLU A 101 -7.73 -15.69 -12.49
N CYS A 102 -7.44 -14.50 -11.94
CA CYS A 102 -6.90 -14.36 -10.59
C CYS A 102 -7.95 -13.90 -9.60
N LEU A 103 -7.85 -14.35 -8.36
CA LEU A 103 -8.60 -13.82 -7.22
C LEU A 103 -7.65 -13.60 -6.05
N CYS A 104 -7.56 -12.36 -5.59
CA CYS A 104 -6.82 -12.01 -4.37
C CYS A 104 -7.76 -11.48 -3.30
N ARG A 105 -7.53 -11.88 -2.05
CA ARG A 105 -8.17 -11.34 -0.86
C ARG A 105 -7.15 -10.64 0.03
N VAL A 106 -7.51 -9.44 0.49
CA VAL A 106 -6.75 -8.66 1.46
C VAL A 106 -7.63 -8.37 2.66
N ASP A 107 -7.12 -8.62 3.87
CA ASP A 107 -7.71 -8.27 5.16
C ASP A 107 -6.69 -7.44 5.95
N LEU A 108 -7.12 -6.35 6.59
CA LEU A 108 -6.22 -5.54 7.41
C LEU A 108 -6.87 -4.98 8.67
N ASP A 109 -6.03 -4.73 9.68
CA ASP A 109 -6.36 -4.07 10.94
C ASP A 109 -5.37 -2.92 11.21
N ILE A 110 -5.87 -1.70 11.33
CA ILE A 110 -5.08 -0.53 11.73
C ILE A 110 -4.85 -0.61 13.27
N SER A 111 -4.06 -1.58 13.67
CA SER A 111 -3.92 -2.02 15.06
C SER A 111 -2.79 -1.34 15.85
N GLY A 112 -1.91 -0.59 15.19
CA GLY A 112 -0.63 -0.13 15.76
C GLY A 112 0.41 -1.24 15.93
N ARG A 113 0.12 -2.47 15.47
CA ARG A 113 1.01 -3.64 15.54
C ARG A 113 1.34 -4.12 14.13
N PRO A 114 2.54 -3.85 13.64
CA PRO A 114 2.94 -4.26 12.29
C PRO A 114 3.02 -5.78 12.20
N TYR A 115 2.32 -6.36 11.24
CA TYR A 115 2.40 -7.80 10.95
C TYR A 115 1.96 -8.09 9.52
N LEU A 116 2.79 -8.80 8.76
CA LEU A 116 2.47 -9.19 7.38
C LEU A 116 2.31 -10.71 7.26
N ILE A 117 1.15 -11.14 6.78
CA ILE A 117 0.95 -12.47 6.19
C ILE A 117 0.87 -12.29 4.67
N TYR A 118 1.80 -12.89 3.95
CA TYR A 118 1.88 -12.80 2.50
C TYR A 118 1.85 -14.21 1.89
N LYS A 119 0.68 -14.63 1.41
CA LYS A 119 0.43 -15.93 0.78
C LYS A 119 0.16 -15.76 -0.72
N VAL A 120 1.15 -15.21 -1.42
CA VAL A 120 1.12 -15.03 -2.87
C VAL A 120 2.32 -15.77 -3.48
N LYS A 121 2.05 -16.56 -4.51
CA LYS A 121 3.08 -17.27 -5.27
C LYS A 121 3.02 -16.82 -6.73
N PHE A 122 4.16 -16.69 -7.35
CA PHE A 122 4.31 -16.32 -8.75
C PHE A 122 4.94 -17.46 -9.52
N GLU A 123 4.43 -17.74 -10.73
CA GLU A 123 5.02 -18.73 -11.63
C GLU A 123 6.20 -18.17 -12.41
N ARG A 124 6.14 -16.88 -12.78
CA ARG A 124 7.18 -16.19 -13.53
C ARG A 124 8.10 -15.41 -12.60
N ARG A 125 9.41 -15.46 -12.90
CA ARG A 125 10.44 -14.73 -12.14
C ARG A 125 10.54 -13.25 -12.52
N LYS A 126 10.03 -12.81 -13.67
CA LYS A 126 10.10 -11.42 -14.12
C LYS A 126 8.85 -11.04 -14.91
N ILE A 127 8.45 -9.77 -14.76
CA ILE A 127 7.41 -9.10 -15.55
C ILE A 127 8.09 -7.91 -16.23
N GLY A 128 8.44 -8.04 -17.51
CA GLY A 128 9.38 -7.10 -18.13
C GLY A 128 10.73 -7.14 -17.39
N GLY A 129 11.17 -6.00 -16.87
CA GLY A 129 12.37 -5.89 -16.03
C GLY A 129 12.11 -6.12 -14.55
N PHE A 130 10.85 -6.04 -14.09
CA PHE A 130 10.49 -6.05 -12.67
C PHE A 130 10.49 -7.47 -12.07
N ASP A 131 11.06 -7.62 -10.87
CA ASP A 131 11.01 -8.86 -10.11
C ASP A 131 9.75 -8.90 -9.21
N PRO A 132 8.79 -9.84 -9.44
CA PRO A 132 7.60 -9.99 -8.60
C PRO A 132 7.87 -10.21 -7.12
N ALA A 133 9.04 -10.74 -6.74
CA ALA A 133 9.41 -10.94 -5.34
C ALA A 133 9.46 -9.62 -4.55
N LEU A 134 9.78 -8.51 -5.21
CA LEU A 134 9.85 -7.18 -4.60
C LEU A 134 8.49 -6.67 -4.10
N VAL A 135 7.39 -7.20 -4.60
CA VAL A 135 6.04 -6.86 -4.08
C VAL A 135 5.91 -7.23 -2.60
N LYS A 136 6.50 -8.37 -2.19
CA LYS A 136 6.51 -8.75 -0.77
C LYS A 136 7.34 -7.77 0.06
N GLU A 137 8.50 -7.34 -0.43
CA GLU A 137 9.38 -6.39 0.27
C GLU A 137 8.70 -5.03 0.43
N PHE A 138 8.01 -4.55 -0.61
CA PHE A 138 7.17 -3.34 -0.51
C PHE A 138 6.11 -3.45 0.60
N PHE A 139 5.32 -4.54 0.62
CA PHE A 139 4.28 -4.70 1.65
C PHE A 139 4.86 -4.93 3.04
N LYS A 140 6.02 -5.57 3.15
CA LYS A 140 6.73 -5.73 4.43
C LYS A 140 7.15 -4.37 4.98
N ALA A 141 7.82 -3.56 4.17
CA ALA A 141 8.24 -2.22 4.52
C ALA A 141 7.04 -1.31 4.85
N PHE A 142 5.97 -1.34 4.02
CA PHE A 142 4.72 -0.63 4.29
C PHE A 142 4.14 -1.01 5.65
N THR A 143 4.02 -2.28 5.93
CA THR A 143 3.43 -2.82 7.17
C THR A 143 4.21 -2.36 8.40
N ASP A 144 5.53 -2.50 8.36
CA ASP A 144 6.42 -2.14 9.46
C ASP A 144 6.32 -0.64 9.83
N HIS A 145 6.13 0.23 8.83
CA HIS A 145 6.14 1.68 9.03
C HIS A 145 4.73 2.30 9.16
N SER A 146 3.67 1.57 8.80
CA SER A 146 2.29 2.02 9.02
C SER A 146 1.71 1.56 10.35
N GLY A 147 2.27 0.51 10.97
CA GLY A 147 1.72 -0.13 12.15
C GLY A 147 0.45 -0.93 11.86
N ILE A 148 0.26 -1.37 10.61
CA ILE A 148 -0.92 -2.13 10.17
C ILE A 148 -0.62 -3.64 10.25
N THR A 149 -1.59 -4.43 10.74
CA THR A 149 -1.61 -5.87 10.50
C THR A 149 -2.25 -6.10 9.12
N LEU A 150 -1.54 -6.76 8.21
CA LEU A 150 -1.94 -6.94 6.81
C LEU A 150 -1.84 -8.41 6.39
N HIS A 151 -2.92 -8.97 5.90
CA HIS A 151 -2.97 -10.31 5.33
C HIS A 151 -3.32 -10.24 3.85
N ILE A 152 -2.45 -10.79 2.99
CA ILE A 152 -2.62 -10.88 1.54
C ILE A 152 -2.63 -12.34 1.13
N ASN A 153 -3.75 -12.80 0.58
CA ASN A 153 -3.97 -14.19 0.20
C ASN A 153 -4.40 -14.27 -1.27
N LEU A 154 -3.56 -14.86 -2.11
CA LEU A 154 -3.95 -15.28 -3.45
C LEU A 154 -4.76 -16.58 -3.34
N ALA A 155 -6.03 -16.54 -3.71
CA ALA A 155 -6.87 -17.73 -3.73
C ALA A 155 -6.51 -18.64 -4.92
N TYR A 156 -6.35 -18.05 -6.09
CA TYR A 156 -5.89 -18.67 -7.32
C TYR A 156 -5.49 -17.62 -8.34
N GLY A 157 -4.71 -18.02 -9.35
CA GLY A 157 -4.24 -17.19 -10.46
C GLY A 157 -2.94 -17.75 -11.04
N SER A 158 -2.67 -17.46 -12.30
CA SER A 158 -1.50 -17.96 -13.02
C SER A 158 -0.65 -16.84 -13.65
N ASN A 159 -1.28 -15.79 -14.18
CA ASN A 159 -0.54 -14.68 -14.75
C ASN A 159 0.00 -13.75 -13.65
N SER A 160 1.32 -13.68 -13.52
CA SER A 160 1.99 -12.89 -12.47
C SER A 160 1.62 -11.38 -12.51
N HIS A 161 1.37 -10.80 -13.69
CA HIS A 161 0.90 -9.43 -13.83
C HIS A 161 -0.50 -9.26 -13.22
N HIS A 162 -1.46 -10.13 -13.61
CA HIS A 162 -2.83 -10.10 -13.07
C HIS A 162 -2.86 -10.36 -11.57
N ILE A 163 -1.99 -11.25 -11.07
CA ILE A 163 -1.85 -11.50 -9.63
C ILE A 163 -1.46 -10.22 -8.91
N ILE A 164 -0.42 -9.50 -9.36
CA ILE A 164 0.03 -8.27 -8.69
C ILE A 164 -1.02 -7.17 -8.79
N GLU A 165 -1.66 -6.98 -9.94
CA GLU A 165 -2.77 -6.04 -10.05
C GLU A 165 -3.90 -6.34 -9.07
N SER A 166 -4.33 -7.62 -8.96
CA SER A 166 -5.39 -8.01 -8.03
C SER A 166 -4.99 -7.74 -6.57
N VAL A 167 -3.71 -7.94 -6.22
CA VAL A 167 -3.15 -7.61 -4.90
C VAL A 167 -3.27 -6.12 -4.61
N PHE A 168 -2.76 -5.24 -5.50
CA PHE A 168 -2.78 -3.79 -5.29
C PHE A 168 -4.21 -3.23 -5.27
N LYS A 169 -5.11 -3.72 -6.13
CA LYS A 169 -6.53 -3.34 -6.14
C LYS A 169 -7.24 -3.77 -4.85
N ALA A 170 -7.01 -5.00 -4.38
CA ALA A 170 -7.60 -5.51 -3.14
C ALA A 170 -7.07 -4.74 -1.93
N PHE A 171 -5.77 -4.49 -1.86
CA PHE A 171 -5.14 -3.70 -0.81
C PHE A 171 -5.70 -2.27 -0.76
N ALA A 172 -5.79 -1.60 -1.90
CA ALA A 172 -6.33 -0.24 -1.99
C ALA A 172 -7.77 -0.16 -1.45
N ARG A 173 -8.62 -1.11 -1.85
CA ARG A 173 -10.02 -1.17 -1.40
C ARG A 173 -10.13 -1.49 0.09
N ALA A 174 -9.37 -2.47 0.58
CA ALA A 174 -9.35 -2.81 2.01
C ALA A 174 -8.85 -1.62 2.86
N LEU A 175 -7.80 -0.93 2.41
CA LEU A 175 -7.29 0.25 3.11
C LEU A 175 -8.32 1.38 3.13
N ARG A 176 -8.97 1.65 1.98
CA ARG A 176 -10.05 2.65 1.90
C ARG A 176 -11.17 2.37 2.93
N ASP A 177 -11.60 1.12 3.00
CA ASP A 177 -12.67 0.74 3.91
C ASP A 177 -12.23 0.88 5.39
N ALA A 178 -10.98 0.53 5.71
CA ALA A 178 -10.43 0.65 7.06
C ALA A 178 -10.25 2.11 7.52
N VAL A 179 -9.83 3.00 6.60
CA VAL A 179 -9.62 4.42 6.92
C VAL A 179 -10.92 5.25 6.87
N ALA A 180 -12.00 4.69 6.34
CA ALA A 180 -13.27 5.39 6.27
C ALA A 180 -13.77 5.79 7.67
N VAL A 181 -14.33 6.99 7.77
CA VAL A 181 -14.88 7.51 9.03
C VAL A 181 -16.35 7.13 9.15
N ASP A 182 -16.71 6.42 10.21
CA ASP A 182 -18.09 6.12 10.58
C ASP A 182 -18.54 7.01 11.75
N LYS A 183 -19.58 7.79 11.53
CA LYS A 183 -20.14 8.71 12.53
C LYS A 183 -20.68 7.99 13.78
N LYS A 184 -20.93 6.68 13.71
CA LYS A 184 -21.36 5.87 14.86
C LYS A 184 -20.19 5.52 15.79
N ILE A 185 -18.96 5.53 15.29
CA ILE A 185 -17.77 5.23 16.08
C ILE A 185 -17.36 6.47 16.87
N LYS A 186 -17.51 6.40 18.19
CA LYS A 186 -17.09 7.46 19.10
C LYS A 186 -15.70 7.17 19.66
N GLY A 187 -14.73 8.06 19.39
CA GLY A 187 -13.35 7.86 19.80
C GLY A 187 -12.61 6.84 18.94
N VAL A 188 -11.67 6.13 19.53
CA VAL A 188 -10.87 5.08 18.87
C VAL A 188 -11.56 3.74 19.05
N LEU A 189 -11.73 2.97 17.97
CA LEU A 189 -12.37 1.66 18.00
C LEU A 189 -11.43 0.61 18.63
N SER A 190 -11.26 0.69 19.93
CA SER A 190 -10.43 -0.20 20.74
C SER A 190 -10.92 -0.21 22.18
N THR A 191 -11.06 -1.39 22.77
CA THR A 191 -11.35 -1.56 24.20
C THR A 191 -10.24 -1.02 25.11
N LYS A 192 -9.03 -0.81 24.56
CA LYS A 192 -7.87 -0.21 25.27
C LYS A 192 -7.88 1.32 25.22
N GLY A 193 -8.77 1.94 24.42
CA GLY A 193 -8.81 3.39 24.22
C GLY A 193 -7.70 3.96 23.33
N SER A 194 -6.83 3.12 22.76
CA SER A 194 -5.73 3.51 21.86
C SER A 194 -5.44 2.45 20.79
N LEU A 195 -4.78 2.85 19.71
CA LEU A 195 -4.29 2.00 18.60
C LEU A 195 -2.84 2.39 18.23
#